data_02e210ff781df4273eadb95b12fe6235
#
_entry.id   02e210ff781df4273eadb95b12fe6235
#
_cell.length_a   1.000
_cell.length_b   1.000
_cell.length_c   1.000
_cell.angle_alpha   90.00
_cell.angle_beta   90.00
_cell.angle_gamma   90.00
#
_symmetry.space_group_name_H-M   'P 1'
#
loop_
_entity.id
_entity.type
_entity.pdbx_description
1 polymer ?
#
loop_
_entity_poly.entity_id
_entity_poly.type
_entity_poly.pdbx_seq_one_letter_code
_entity_poly.pdbx_strand_id
1 'polypeptide(L)'
;MQFGWYINDWANAAFSATVLTVFLGPYLTSVAKNAADAAGDVHPLGLSIRAGSFFPYTVSFSVLVSVAVMLLTGTVADRTGRHKELMCGFAYVGAIATMGMFFLGGDHYLLGGALLVVANIAYAVSVALSYAYLPGLAAPDERDAVSSKGWAYGYAGGGLLLIANLALFEGHDGLGLSSGTAVRICLASAGLWWALFTIVPLLRLPSRAGAAPDPAAAAPDRPTAGSLRELARTLRGMRQYPLTLLYLGAFLCYNDGIQTVVSQASLYGSEELGMDQTSLVAAVLLVQIVAIGGALLLGRIAGRYGAKRTVLGSLVAWVLTLALGYVMPAHRPIWFFALACMIGLVLGGSQALSRSLFSHLVPAGKEAEYFSFYKNSDRGTSWMGPLVFGLAYQITGSYRSAIISLLVFFVIGFAVLVKVPVRRAIEAVGNPAPERL
;
A
#
# COMPACT_ATOMS: atom_id res chain seq x y z
N MET A 1 24.36 2.72 8.88
CA MET A 1 23.56 1.98 7.89
C MET A 1 22.05 2.03 8.22
N GLN A 2 21.60 1.61 9.42
CA GLN A 2 20.18 1.64 9.81
C GLN A 2 19.52 3.01 9.59
N PHE A 3 20.16 4.11 9.99
CA PHE A 3 19.65 5.45 9.77
C PHE A 3 19.36 5.76 8.28
N GLY A 4 20.28 5.37 7.37
CA GLY A 4 20.04 5.54 5.93
C GLY A 4 18.83 4.75 5.44
N TRP A 5 18.59 3.56 6.00
CA TRP A 5 17.43 2.74 5.70
C TRP A 5 16.12 3.35 6.24
N TYR A 6 16.12 3.88 7.47
CA TYR A 6 14.96 4.59 8.02
C TYR A 6 14.58 5.82 7.19
N ILE A 7 15.57 6.58 6.71
CA ILE A 7 15.33 7.75 5.86
C ILE A 7 14.81 7.34 4.47
N ASN A 8 15.08 6.12 3.99
CA ASN A 8 14.42 5.62 2.79
C ASN A 8 12.90 5.46 2.98
N ASP A 9 12.45 4.94 4.12
CA ASP A 9 11.02 4.84 4.43
C ASP A 9 10.39 6.23 4.62
N TRP A 10 11.09 7.15 5.29
CA TRP A 10 10.72 8.57 5.41
C TRP A 10 10.52 9.22 4.03
N ALA A 11 11.43 8.99 3.08
CA ALA A 11 11.36 9.55 1.73
C ALA A 11 10.19 8.98 0.92
N ASN A 12 10.06 7.66 0.90
CA ASN A 12 9.04 6.95 0.13
C ASN A 12 7.61 7.23 0.64
N ALA A 13 7.43 7.46 1.93
CA ALA A 13 6.12 7.72 2.53
C ALA A 13 5.45 8.99 2.02
N ALA A 14 6.22 9.97 1.57
CA ALA A 14 5.70 11.19 0.96
C ALA A 14 4.84 10.90 -0.27
N PHE A 15 5.29 10.00 -1.15
CA PHE A 15 4.52 9.60 -2.33
C PHE A 15 3.23 8.86 -1.93
N SER A 16 3.32 7.87 -1.05
CA SER A 16 2.14 7.07 -0.69
C SER A 16 1.09 7.90 0.06
N ALA A 17 1.51 8.75 1.01
CA ALA A 17 0.58 9.53 1.81
C ALA A 17 -0.03 10.71 1.01
N THR A 18 0.82 11.52 0.39
CA THR A 18 0.37 12.74 -0.31
C THR A 18 -0.27 12.41 -1.66
N VAL A 19 0.39 11.59 -2.48
CA VAL A 19 -0.04 11.38 -3.87
C VAL A 19 -1.12 10.31 -3.93
N LEU A 20 -0.80 9.07 -3.52
CA LEU A 20 -1.73 7.94 -3.71
C LEU A 20 -2.96 8.02 -2.81
N THR A 21 -2.81 8.51 -1.57
CA THR A 21 -3.90 8.46 -0.60
C THR A 21 -4.76 9.71 -0.61
N VAL A 22 -4.18 10.92 -0.80
CA VAL A 22 -4.90 12.17 -0.55
C VAL A 22 -5.21 12.96 -1.83
N PHE A 23 -4.20 13.41 -2.55
CA PHE A 23 -4.40 14.47 -3.54
C PHE A 23 -4.69 13.96 -4.96
N LEU A 24 -4.02 12.91 -5.41
CA LEU A 24 -4.08 12.56 -6.84
C LEU A 24 -5.40 11.96 -7.25
N GLY A 25 -6.04 11.13 -6.41
CA GLY A 25 -7.32 10.49 -6.75
C GLY A 25 -8.40 11.50 -7.14
N PRO A 26 -8.77 12.41 -6.24
CA PRO A 26 -9.76 13.47 -6.52
C PRO A 26 -9.33 14.36 -7.69
N TYR A 27 -8.06 14.80 -7.70
CA TYR A 27 -7.57 15.74 -8.70
C TYR A 27 -7.52 15.14 -10.12
N LEU A 28 -6.98 13.93 -10.27
CA LEU A 28 -6.92 13.26 -11.58
C LEU A 28 -8.32 12.91 -12.09
N THR A 29 -9.24 12.57 -11.20
CA THR A 29 -10.65 12.35 -11.57
C THR A 29 -11.29 13.65 -12.06
N SER A 30 -11.02 14.78 -11.42
CA SER A 30 -11.48 16.09 -11.90
C SER A 30 -10.92 16.44 -13.29
N VAL A 31 -9.61 16.22 -13.50
CA VAL A 31 -8.96 16.42 -14.82
C VAL A 31 -9.57 15.49 -15.89
N ALA A 32 -9.84 14.22 -15.54
CA ALA A 32 -10.49 13.27 -16.42
C ALA A 32 -11.92 13.71 -16.80
N LYS A 33 -12.69 14.20 -15.82
CA LYS A 33 -14.03 14.74 -16.07
C LYS A 33 -14.02 15.96 -16.98
N ASN A 34 -13.01 16.83 -16.88
CA ASN A 34 -12.87 17.98 -17.78
C ASN A 34 -12.60 17.57 -19.23
N ALA A 35 -11.95 16.41 -19.42
CA ALA A 35 -11.62 15.85 -20.73
C ALA A 35 -12.71 14.91 -21.28
N ALA A 36 -13.75 14.64 -20.48
CA ALA A 36 -14.80 13.68 -20.82
C ALA A 36 -15.68 14.18 -21.96
N ASP A 37 -16.15 13.27 -22.78
CA ASP A 37 -17.14 13.55 -23.82
C ASP A 37 -18.55 13.78 -23.24
N ALA A 38 -19.53 13.97 -24.13
CA ALA A 38 -20.94 14.21 -23.72
C ALA A 38 -21.57 13.02 -22.97
N ALA A 39 -21.00 11.82 -23.08
CA ALA A 39 -21.44 10.63 -22.34
C ALA A 39 -20.76 10.51 -20.96
N GLY A 40 -19.78 11.38 -20.68
CA GLY A 40 -18.98 11.34 -19.45
C GLY A 40 -17.81 10.37 -19.51
N ASP A 41 -17.44 9.95 -20.72
CA ASP A 41 -16.37 8.98 -20.98
C ASP A 41 -15.08 9.67 -21.45
N VAL A 42 -13.94 9.08 -21.07
CA VAL A 42 -12.61 9.38 -21.59
C VAL A 42 -12.11 8.21 -22.43
N HIS A 43 -11.22 8.48 -23.38
CA HIS A 43 -10.79 7.47 -24.36
C HIS A 43 -9.29 7.15 -24.31
N PRO A 44 -8.76 6.63 -23.17
CA PRO A 44 -7.36 6.22 -23.11
C PRO A 44 -7.10 5.05 -24.08
N LEU A 45 -6.15 5.23 -24.99
CA LEU A 45 -5.79 4.22 -26.00
C LEU A 45 -6.98 3.71 -26.84
N GLY A 46 -8.02 4.51 -27.01
CA GLY A 46 -9.22 4.17 -27.77
C GLY A 46 -10.27 3.35 -27.00
N LEU A 47 -10.06 3.08 -25.73
CA LEU A 47 -11.04 2.42 -24.85
C LEU A 47 -12.00 3.45 -24.24
N SER A 48 -13.31 3.24 -24.35
CA SER A 48 -14.30 4.10 -23.68
C SER A 48 -14.38 3.72 -22.19
N ILE A 49 -14.05 4.66 -21.32
CA ILE A 49 -14.02 4.48 -19.86
C ILE A 49 -14.68 5.69 -19.20
N ARG A 50 -15.60 5.48 -18.26
CA ARG A 50 -16.13 6.58 -17.46
C ARG A 50 -15.00 7.35 -16.76
N ALA A 51 -15.02 8.66 -16.81
CA ALA A 51 -13.98 9.52 -16.23
C ALA A 51 -13.67 9.19 -14.77
N GLY A 52 -14.70 8.86 -13.97
CA GLY A 52 -14.53 8.45 -12.57
C GLY A 52 -13.88 7.08 -12.36
N SER A 53 -13.84 6.20 -13.37
CA SER A 53 -13.14 4.91 -13.31
C SER A 53 -11.67 5.03 -13.70
N PHE A 54 -11.24 6.13 -14.29
CA PHE A 54 -9.88 6.27 -14.82
C PHE A 54 -8.80 6.13 -13.76
N PHE A 55 -8.94 6.83 -12.62
CA PHE A 55 -7.96 6.73 -11.52
C PHE A 55 -7.89 5.31 -10.93
N PRO A 56 -8.98 4.65 -10.51
CA PRO A 56 -8.94 3.27 -10.02
C PRO A 56 -8.30 2.28 -11.01
N TYR A 57 -8.64 2.38 -12.30
CA TYR A 57 -8.04 1.51 -13.33
C TYR A 57 -6.55 1.78 -13.51
N THR A 58 -6.14 3.05 -13.46
CA THR A 58 -4.71 3.42 -13.56
C THR A 58 -3.93 2.89 -12.37
N VAL A 59 -4.49 2.98 -11.15
CA VAL A 59 -3.89 2.37 -9.95
C VAL A 59 -3.76 0.86 -10.12
N SER A 60 -4.84 0.17 -10.50
CA SER A 60 -4.84 -1.27 -10.74
C SER A 60 -3.78 -1.70 -11.76
N PHE A 61 -3.75 -1.03 -12.91
CA PHE A 61 -2.78 -1.29 -13.97
C PHE A 61 -1.34 -1.06 -13.49
N SER A 62 -1.09 0.03 -12.76
CA SER A 62 0.24 0.36 -12.26
C SER A 62 0.74 -0.68 -11.25
N VAL A 63 -0.14 -1.19 -10.38
CA VAL A 63 0.20 -2.27 -9.43
C VAL A 63 0.49 -3.56 -10.16
N LEU A 64 -0.33 -3.96 -11.13
CA LEU A 64 -0.12 -5.17 -11.92
C LEU A 64 1.23 -5.15 -12.65
N VAL A 65 1.56 -4.04 -13.30
CA VAL A 65 2.85 -3.86 -13.99
C VAL A 65 4.01 -3.82 -13.00
N SER A 66 3.82 -3.20 -11.81
CA SER A 66 4.86 -3.11 -10.80
C SER A 66 5.33 -4.49 -10.32
N VAL A 67 4.43 -5.48 -10.26
CA VAL A 67 4.80 -6.86 -9.88
C VAL A 67 5.82 -7.43 -10.85
N ALA A 68 5.58 -7.31 -12.16
CA ALA A 68 6.52 -7.80 -13.18
C ALA A 68 7.86 -7.05 -13.12
N VAL A 69 7.83 -5.73 -12.99
CA VAL A 69 9.05 -4.89 -12.93
C VAL A 69 9.85 -5.17 -11.65
N MET A 70 9.19 -5.36 -10.50
CA MET A 70 9.84 -5.73 -9.24
C MET A 70 10.60 -7.06 -9.35
N LEU A 71 9.99 -8.08 -9.96
CA LEU A 71 10.61 -9.40 -10.12
C LEU A 71 11.83 -9.32 -11.03
N LEU A 72 11.73 -8.61 -12.16
CA LEU A 72 12.84 -8.39 -13.09
C LEU A 72 13.99 -7.61 -12.42
N THR A 73 13.65 -6.51 -11.76
CA THR A 73 14.62 -5.64 -11.11
C THR A 73 15.30 -6.33 -9.92
N GLY A 74 14.56 -7.10 -9.12
CA GLY A 74 15.11 -7.92 -8.05
C GLY A 74 16.15 -8.91 -8.59
N THR A 75 15.83 -9.61 -9.67
CA THR A 75 16.76 -10.54 -10.33
C THR A 75 18.03 -9.84 -10.84
N VAL A 76 17.90 -8.65 -11.42
CA VAL A 76 19.03 -7.84 -11.88
C VAL A 76 19.87 -7.37 -10.69
N ALA A 77 19.23 -6.90 -9.62
CA ALA A 77 19.90 -6.43 -8.41
C ALA A 77 20.76 -7.53 -7.76
N ASP A 78 20.18 -8.73 -7.64
CA ASP A 78 20.87 -9.89 -7.05
C ASP A 78 22.08 -10.35 -7.90
N ARG A 79 21.91 -10.39 -9.22
CA ARG A 79 22.99 -10.79 -10.13
C ARG A 79 24.14 -9.78 -10.21
N THR A 80 23.82 -8.49 -10.11
CA THR A 80 24.80 -7.40 -10.28
C THR A 80 25.34 -6.86 -8.95
N GLY A 81 24.74 -7.21 -7.81
CA GLY A 81 25.03 -6.62 -6.51
C GLY A 81 24.61 -5.15 -6.37
N ARG A 82 23.90 -4.57 -7.38
CA ARG A 82 23.58 -3.15 -7.49
C ARG A 82 22.24 -2.77 -6.83
N HIS A 83 21.96 -3.36 -5.66
CA HIS A 83 20.71 -3.08 -4.95
C HIS A 83 20.51 -1.59 -4.62
N LYS A 84 21.58 -0.91 -4.17
CA LYS A 84 21.52 0.51 -3.81
C LYS A 84 21.25 1.39 -5.03
N GLU A 85 22.02 1.18 -6.08
CA GLU A 85 21.95 1.98 -7.31
C GLU A 85 20.57 1.86 -7.96
N LEU A 86 20.02 0.64 -8.02
CA LEU A 86 18.69 0.40 -8.55
C LEU A 86 17.60 0.98 -7.64
N MET A 87 17.69 0.76 -6.32
CA MET A 87 16.74 1.31 -5.35
C MET A 87 16.65 2.84 -5.44
N CYS A 88 17.82 3.52 -5.37
CA CYS A 88 17.85 4.97 -5.46
C CYS A 88 17.52 5.47 -6.87
N GLY A 89 17.96 4.77 -7.93
CA GLY A 89 17.64 5.11 -9.31
C GLY A 89 16.12 5.10 -9.56
N PHE A 90 15.42 4.06 -9.15
CA PHE A 90 13.96 4.02 -9.22
C PHE A 90 13.32 5.09 -8.34
N ALA A 91 13.84 5.35 -7.11
CA ALA A 91 13.33 6.42 -6.28
C ALA A 91 13.42 7.79 -6.98
N TYR A 92 14.52 8.10 -7.68
CA TYR A 92 14.63 9.33 -8.46
C TYR A 92 13.72 9.36 -9.67
N VAL A 93 13.54 8.25 -10.40
CA VAL A 93 12.56 8.17 -11.49
C VAL A 93 11.15 8.45 -10.97
N GLY A 94 10.77 7.84 -9.86
CA GLY A 94 9.48 8.08 -9.22
C GLY A 94 9.31 9.53 -8.74
N ALA A 95 10.35 10.10 -8.13
CA ALA A 95 10.36 11.48 -7.67
C ALA A 95 10.19 12.47 -8.83
N ILE A 96 10.92 12.27 -9.94
CA ILE A 96 10.80 13.11 -11.16
C ILE A 96 9.40 12.99 -11.75
N ALA A 97 8.85 11.76 -11.87
CA ALA A 97 7.49 11.56 -12.36
C ALA A 97 6.46 12.26 -11.45
N THR A 98 6.67 12.20 -10.11
CA THR A 98 5.81 12.87 -9.14
C THR A 98 5.92 14.40 -9.23
N MET A 99 7.12 14.96 -9.38
CA MET A 99 7.29 16.39 -9.66
C MET A 99 6.63 16.81 -10.98
N GLY A 100 6.68 15.95 -12.00
CA GLY A 100 6.01 16.15 -13.28
C GLY A 100 4.50 16.31 -13.16
N MET A 101 3.87 15.83 -12.08
CA MET A 101 2.45 16.04 -11.80
C MET A 101 2.08 17.52 -11.58
N PHE A 102 3.05 18.40 -11.38
CA PHE A 102 2.85 19.85 -11.39
C PHE A 102 2.22 20.33 -12.71
N PHE A 103 2.50 19.68 -13.82
CA PHE A 103 2.00 20.05 -15.14
C PHE A 103 0.60 19.50 -15.43
N LEU A 104 -0.04 18.83 -14.48
CA LEU A 104 -1.41 18.37 -14.60
C LEU A 104 -2.36 19.56 -14.56
N GLY A 105 -3.07 19.79 -15.65
CA GLY A 105 -4.07 20.84 -15.76
C GLY A 105 -4.94 20.64 -16.99
N GLY A 106 -6.05 21.36 -17.07
CA GLY A 106 -6.96 21.26 -18.20
C GLY A 106 -7.54 19.85 -18.38
N ASP A 107 -7.24 19.21 -19.49
CA ASP A 107 -7.70 17.91 -19.93
C ASP A 107 -6.60 16.84 -20.03
N HIS A 108 -5.41 17.12 -19.48
CA HIS A 108 -4.24 16.25 -19.60
C HIS A 108 -4.30 14.99 -18.70
N TYR A 109 -5.45 14.28 -18.65
CA TYR A 109 -5.62 13.10 -17.81
C TYR A 109 -4.67 11.95 -18.19
N LEU A 110 -4.33 11.79 -19.49
CA LEU A 110 -3.38 10.77 -19.95
C LEU A 110 -1.98 11.00 -19.37
N LEU A 111 -1.53 12.26 -19.31
CA LEU A 111 -0.26 12.61 -18.67
C LEU A 111 -0.29 12.22 -17.19
N GLY A 112 -1.39 12.54 -16.49
CA GLY A 112 -1.58 12.17 -15.09
C GLY A 112 -1.54 10.66 -14.86
N GLY A 113 -2.23 9.91 -15.72
CA GLY A 113 -2.20 8.45 -15.69
C GLY A 113 -0.80 7.88 -15.94
N ALA A 114 -0.09 8.36 -16.94
CA ALA A 114 1.26 7.92 -17.25
C ALA A 114 2.25 8.23 -16.11
N LEU A 115 2.20 9.45 -15.56
CA LEU A 115 3.06 9.84 -14.43
C LEU A 115 2.74 9.00 -13.18
N LEU A 116 1.46 8.69 -12.90
CA LEU A 116 1.06 7.81 -11.82
C LEU A 116 1.62 6.39 -12.00
N VAL A 117 1.50 5.83 -13.21
CA VAL A 117 2.02 4.48 -13.51
C VAL A 117 3.53 4.44 -13.28
N VAL A 118 4.28 5.39 -13.82
CA VAL A 118 5.75 5.46 -13.65
C VAL A 118 6.12 5.63 -12.18
N ALA A 119 5.50 6.57 -11.47
CA ALA A 119 5.80 6.85 -10.07
C ALA A 119 5.46 5.66 -9.16
N ASN A 120 4.31 4.99 -9.37
CA ASN A 120 3.90 3.86 -8.55
C ASN A 120 4.75 2.60 -8.79
N ILE A 121 5.15 2.33 -10.04
CA ILE A 121 6.12 1.27 -10.34
C ILE A 121 7.46 1.57 -9.67
N ALA A 122 7.97 2.78 -9.81
CA ALA A 122 9.22 3.20 -9.21
C ALA A 122 9.20 3.09 -7.68
N TYR A 123 8.11 3.53 -7.05
CA TYR A 123 7.86 3.37 -5.62
C TYR A 123 7.88 1.91 -5.19
N ALA A 124 7.15 1.04 -5.89
CA ALA A 124 7.08 -0.38 -5.57
C ALA A 124 8.46 -1.05 -5.64
N VAL A 125 9.24 -0.77 -6.69
CA VAL A 125 10.60 -1.30 -6.85
C VAL A 125 11.55 -0.77 -5.78
N SER A 126 11.54 0.55 -5.51
CA SER A 126 12.39 1.16 -4.48
C SER A 126 12.12 0.55 -3.11
N VAL A 127 10.84 0.40 -2.72
CA VAL A 127 10.45 -0.23 -1.45
C VAL A 127 10.85 -1.71 -1.40
N ALA A 128 10.63 -2.47 -2.48
CA ALA A 128 10.99 -3.88 -2.53
C ALA A 128 12.50 -4.11 -2.35
N LEU A 129 13.32 -3.32 -3.05
CA LEU A 129 14.77 -3.40 -2.93
C LEU A 129 15.29 -2.94 -1.55
N SER A 130 14.58 -2.01 -0.88
CA SER A 130 14.94 -1.59 0.47
C SER A 130 14.80 -2.72 1.49
N TYR A 131 13.80 -3.58 1.34
CA TYR A 131 13.61 -4.73 2.25
C TYR A 131 14.74 -5.76 2.17
N ALA A 132 15.43 -5.86 1.04
CA ALA A 132 16.60 -6.74 0.88
C ALA A 132 17.78 -6.36 1.81
N TYR A 133 17.81 -5.15 2.34
CA TYR A 133 18.85 -4.72 3.30
C TYR A 133 18.58 -5.20 4.72
N LEU A 134 17.34 -5.44 5.12
CA LEU A 134 16.97 -5.73 6.51
C LEU A 134 17.76 -6.88 7.14
N PRO A 135 18.01 -8.02 6.48
CA PRO A 135 18.82 -9.09 7.04
C PRO A 135 20.27 -8.72 7.35
N GLY A 136 20.82 -7.75 6.61
CA GLY A 136 22.19 -7.24 6.82
C GLY A 136 22.28 -6.06 7.79
N LEU A 137 21.14 -5.49 8.19
CA LEU A 137 21.08 -4.32 9.08
C LEU A 137 20.83 -4.70 10.54
N ALA A 138 20.28 -5.88 10.80
CA ALA A 138 19.89 -6.32 12.13
C ALA A 138 20.03 -7.83 12.31
N ALA A 139 20.46 -8.25 13.51
CA ALA A 139 20.39 -9.63 13.94
C ALA A 139 18.95 -10.15 13.88
N PRO A 140 18.71 -11.46 13.73
CA PRO A 140 17.36 -12.02 13.64
C PRO A 140 16.41 -11.50 14.72
N ASP A 141 16.86 -11.44 15.96
CA ASP A 141 16.06 -11.01 17.12
C ASP A 141 15.77 -9.49 17.16
N GLU A 142 16.56 -8.69 16.41
CA GLU A 142 16.41 -7.23 16.36
C GLU A 142 15.63 -6.75 15.13
N ARG A 143 15.37 -7.63 14.14
CA ARG A 143 14.75 -7.25 12.86
C ARG A 143 13.38 -6.62 13.03
N ASP A 144 12.57 -7.12 13.97
CA ASP A 144 11.24 -6.57 14.22
C ASP A 144 11.32 -5.15 14.79
N ALA A 145 12.26 -4.90 15.70
CA ALA A 145 12.47 -3.57 16.25
C ALA A 145 12.99 -2.58 15.21
N VAL A 146 13.94 -3.01 14.37
CA VAL A 146 14.47 -2.18 13.28
C VAL A 146 13.40 -1.91 12.21
N SER A 147 12.63 -2.92 11.82
CA SER A 147 11.52 -2.77 10.89
C SER A 147 10.45 -1.82 11.43
N SER A 148 10.07 -1.94 12.70
CA SER A 148 9.09 -1.06 13.35
C SER A 148 9.56 0.39 13.40
N LYS A 149 10.85 0.63 13.65
CA LYS A 149 11.44 1.97 13.57
C LYS A 149 11.38 2.53 12.16
N GLY A 150 11.66 1.73 11.12
CA GLY A 150 11.51 2.15 9.71
C GLY A 150 10.10 2.63 9.42
N TRP A 151 9.08 1.86 9.82
CA TRP A 151 7.68 2.26 9.69
C TRP A 151 7.35 3.55 10.42
N ALA A 152 7.87 3.74 11.66
CA ALA A 152 7.67 4.97 12.43
C ALA A 152 8.28 6.19 11.72
N TYR A 153 9.48 6.05 11.15
CA TYR A 153 10.08 7.09 10.31
C TYR A 153 9.24 7.37 9.06
N GLY A 154 8.72 6.35 8.39
CA GLY A 154 7.83 6.49 7.25
C GLY A 154 6.57 7.30 7.62
N TYR A 155 5.86 6.92 8.68
CA TYR A 155 4.67 7.66 9.15
C TYR A 155 5.00 9.10 9.53
N ALA A 156 6.13 9.33 10.21
CA ALA A 156 6.54 10.67 10.57
C ALA A 156 6.88 11.54 9.35
N GLY A 157 7.59 10.98 8.35
CA GLY A 157 7.94 11.68 7.12
C GLY A 157 6.72 12.03 6.27
N GLY A 158 5.84 11.05 6.02
CA GLY A 158 4.59 11.24 5.29
C GLY A 158 3.64 12.20 6.00
N GLY A 159 3.49 12.05 7.32
CA GLY A 159 2.64 12.92 8.15
C GLY A 159 3.13 14.36 8.20
N LEU A 160 4.44 14.57 8.35
CA LEU A 160 5.00 15.92 8.37
C LEU A 160 4.79 16.66 7.04
N LEU A 161 5.01 15.96 5.91
CA LEU A 161 4.74 16.56 4.61
C LEU A 161 3.24 16.82 4.40
N LEU A 162 2.37 15.93 4.85
CA LEU A 162 0.92 16.17 4.78
C LEU A 162 0.50 17.39 5.59
N ILE A 163 1.07 17.62 6.77
CA ILE A 163 0.80 18.83 7.57
C ILE A 163 1.27 20.07 6.82
N ALA A 164 2.47 20.03 6.22
CA ALA A 164 2.97 21.15 5.42
C ALA A 164 2.09 21.41 4.19
N ASN A 165 1.62 20.37 3.51
CA ASN A 165 0.72 20.48 2.36
C ASN A 165 -0.66 20.98 2.77
N LEU A 166 -1.16 20.61 3.94
CA LEU A 166 -2.40 21.15 4.49
C LEU A 166 -2.27 22.65 4.73
N ALA A 167 -1.18 23.09 5.37
CA ALA A 167 -0.94 24.51 5.62
C ALA A 167 -0.81 25.31 4.31
N LEU A 168 -0.14 24.75 3.29
CA LEU A 168 -0.06 25.36 1.96
C LEU A 168 -1.45 25.46 1.31
N PHE A 169 -2.24 24.38 1.40
CA PHE A 169 -3.57 24.35 0.79
C PHE A 169 -4.53 25.33 1.48
N GLU A 170 -4.52 25.42 2.81
CA GLU A 170 -5.31 26.41 3.57
C GLU A 170 -4.90 27.85 3.28
N GLY A 171 -3.60 28.09 3.09
CA GLY A 171 -3.07 29.42 2.82
C GLY A 171 -3.09 29.85 1.35
N HIS A 172 -3.61 29.04 0.42
CA HIS A 172 -3.47 29.26 -1.02
C HIS A 172 -4.09 30.57 -1.51
N ASP A 173 -5.25 30.97 -0.97
CA ASP A 173 -5.90 32.24 -1.31
C ASP A 173 -5.03 33.44 -0.93
N GLY A 174 -4.40 33.40 0.25
CA GLY A 174 -3.46 34.44 0.71
C GLY A 174 -2.19 34.54 -0.14
N LEU A 175 -1.84 33.45 -0.85
CA LEU A 175 -0.73 33.40 -1.79
C LEU A 175 -1.14 33.74 -3.24
N GLY A 176 -2.41 34.02 -3.49
CA GLY A 176 -2.95 34.30 -4.82
C GLY A 176 -2.95 33.08 -5.74
N LEU A 177 -2.96 31.87 -5.19
CA LEU A 177 -2.95 30.61 -5.94
C LEU A 177 -4.38 30.09 -6.10
N SER A 178 -4.68 29.51 -7.28
CA SER A 178 -5.91 28.73 -7.42
C SER A 178 -5.79 27.39 -6.65
N SER A 179 -6.91 26.85 -6.19
CA SER A 179 -6.99 25.54 -5.52
C SER A 179 -6.30 24.44 -6.34
N GLY A 180 -6.55 24.40 -7.68
CA GLY A 180 -5.87 23.44 -8.56
C GLY A 180 -4.36 23.61 -8.62
N THR A 181 -3.86 24.86 -8.56
CA THR A 181 -2.41 25.13 -8.50
C THR A 181 -1.84 24.68 -7.15
N ALA A 182 -2.52 24.95 -6.05
CA ALA A 182 -2.12 24.50 -4.73
C ALA A 182 -2.00 22.96 -4.68
N VAL A 183 -2.97 22.21 -5.21
CA VAL A 183 -2.90 20.74 -5.32
C VAL A 183 -1.69 20.30 -6.13
N ARG A 184 -1.41 20.94 -7.29
CA ARG A 184 -0.25 20.61 -8.11
C ARG A 184 1.08 20.87 -7.39
N ILE A 185 1.16 21.92 -6.59
CA ILE A 185 2.32 22.21 -5.74
C ILE A 185 2.46 21.13 -4.66
N CYS A 186 1.37 20.72 -4.01
CA CYS A 186 1.38 19.63 -3.04
C CYS A 186 1.88 18.31 -3.66
N LEU A 187 1.42 17.95 -4.88
CA LEU A 187 1.90 16.76 -5.59
C LEU A 187 3.40 16.89 -5.92
N ALA A 188 3.84 18.03 -6.45
CA ALA A 188 5.24 18.25 -6.78
C ALA A 188 6.15 18.26 -5.53
N SER A 189 5.67 18.80 -4.41
CA SER A 189 6.40 18.81 -3.14
C SER A 189 6.70 17.39 -2.64
N ALA A 190 5.79 16.43 -2.86
CA ALA A 190 6.04 15.04 -2.51
C ALA A 190 7.18 14.44 -3.35
N GLY A 191 7.26 14.77 -4.63
CA GLY A 191 8.38 14.36 -5.49
C GLY A 191 9.69 14.99 -5.04
N LEU A 192 9.69 16.30 -4.75
CA LEU A 192 10.87 17.01 -4.24
C LEU A 192 11.35 16.43 -2.89
N TRP A 193 10.42 16.18 -1.96
CA TRP A 193 10.72 15.53 -0.68
C TRP A 193 11.36 14.17 -0.90
N TRP A 194 10.77 13.37 -1.77
CA TRP A 194 11.27 12.04 -2.08
C TRP A 194 12.70 12.11 -2.66
N ALA A 195 12.95 12.99 -3.64
CA ALA A 195 14.28 13.19 -4.23
C ALA A 195 15.31 13.64 -3.19
N LEU A 196 14.99 14.65 -2.38
CA LEU A 196 15.92 15.21 -1.38
C LEU A 196 16.32 14.18 -0.32
N PHE A 197 15.35 13.46 0.24
CA PHE A 197 15.65 12.50 1.29
C PHE A 197 16.27 11.21 0.75
N THR A 198 16.10 10.87 -0.54
CA THR A 198 16.79 9.74 -1.19
C THR A 198 18.31 9.91 -1.25
N ILE A 199 18.83 11.13 -1.12
CA ILE A 199 20.27 11.40 -1.02
C ILE A 199 20.88 10.66 0.20
N VAL A 200 20.15 10.57 1.31
CA VAL A 200 20.67 9.95 2.53
C VAL A 200 20.91 8.45 2.38
N PRO A 201 19.95 7.62 1.92
CA PRO A 201 20.21 6.21 1.63
C PRO A 201 21.28 6.04 0.54
N LEU A 202 21.34 6.90 -0.48
CA LEU A 202 22.36 6.87 -1.51
C LEU A 202 23.76 7.01 -0.92
N LEU A 203 23.95 7.88 0.09
CA LEU A 203 25.26 8.12 0.72
C LEU A 203 25.58 7.12 1.86
N ARG A 204 24.56 6.66 2.60
CA ARG A 204 24.75 5.88 3.85
C ARG A 204 24.63 4.38 3.71
N LEU A 205 23.93 3.88 2.68
CA LEU A 205 23.83 2.44 2.45
C LEU A 205 25.05 1.91 1.68
N PRO A 206 25.49 0.69 2.00
CA PRO A 206 26.61 0.09 1.28
C PRO A 206 26.19 -0.31 -0.12
N SER A 207 27.05 -0.04 -1.10
CA SER A 207 26.97 -0.67 -2.41
C SER A 207 27.76 -1.99 -2.39
N ARG A 208 27.19 -3.03 -2.98
CA ARG A 208 27.88 -4.28 -3.24
C ARG A 208 28.32 -4.41 -4.71
N ALA A 209 28.21 -3.32 -5.47
CA ALA A 209 28.62 -3.29 -6.87
C ALA A 209 30.12 -3.62 -6.97
N GLY A 210 30.47 -4.64 -7.74
CA GLY A 210 31.84 -5.08 -7.92
C GLY A 210 32.42 -6.01 -6.81
N ALA A 211 31.67 -6.29 -5.75
CA ALA A 211 31.99 -7.43 -4.90
C ALA A 211 31.82 -8.72 -5.72
N ALA A 212 32.81 -9.63 -5.63
CA ALA A 212 32.67 -10.96 -6.23
C ALA A 212 31.32 -11.55 -5.74
N PRO A 213 30.52 -12.14 -6.63
CA PRO A 213 29.32 -12.83 -6.21
C PRO A 213 29.67 -13.75 -5.05
N ASP A 214 28.96 -13.68 -3.93
CA ASP A 214 29.10 -14.65 -2.85
C ASP A 214 29.11 -16.04 -3.50
N PRO A 215 30.20 -16.84 -3.37
CA PRO A 215 30.21 -18.17 -3.98
C PRO A 215 29.03 -19.03 -3.58
N ALA A 216 28.43 -18.74 -2.41
CA ALA A 216 27.17 -19.34 -1.96
C ALA A 216 25.94 -18.80 -2.72
N ALA A 217 25.99 -17.57 -3.27
CA ALA A 217 24.95 -17.00 -4.13
C ALA A 217 25.14 -17.35 -5.62
N ALA A 218 26.38 -17.68 -6.02
CA ALA A 218 26.75 -18.06 -7.38
C ALA A 218 26.48 -19.54 -7.70
N ALA A 219 26.03 -20.34 -6.74
CA ALA A 219 25.63 -21.71 -7.01
C ALA A 219 24.48 -21.73 -8.04
N PRO A 220 24.62 -22.46 -9.18
CA PRO A 220 23.66 -22.42 -10.28
C PRO A 220 22.23 -22.83 -9.86
N ASP A 221 22.08 -23.47 -8.70
CA ASP A 221 20.80 -23.97 -8.16
C ASP A 221 20.17 -23.07 -7.07
N ARG A 222 20.81 -21.96 -6.64
CA ARG A 222 20.15 -21.02 -5.72
C ARG A 222 19.40 -19.96 -6.52
N PRO A 223 18.06 -19.93 -6.44
CA PRO A 223 17.28 -18.87 -7.07
C PRO A 223 17.60 -17.55 -6.38
N THR A 224 17.74 -16.53 -7.19
CA THR A 224 17.85 -15.14 -6.73
C THR A 224 16.58 -14.74 -6.00
N ALA A 225 16.73 -14.14 -4.80
CA ALA A 225 15.60 -13.70 -3.98
C ALA A 225 14.64 -12.82 -4.80
N GLY A 226 13.35 -13.20 -4.86
CA GLY A 226 12.34 -12.49 -5.62
C GLY A 226 12.13 -12.93 -7.07
N SER A 227 12.85 -13.96 -7.56
CA SER A 227 12.58 -14.51 -8.90
C SER A 227 11.25 -15.26 -8.96
N LEU A 228 10.57 -15.25 -10.13
CA LEU A 228 9.35 -16.07 -10.36
C LEU A 228 9.59 -17.55 -10.04
N ARG A 229 10.79 -18.04 -10.31
CA ARG A 229 11.18 -19.43 -10.02
C ARG A 229 11.25 -19.69 -8.51
N GLU A 230 11.73 -18.73 -7.72
CA GLU A 230 11.75 -18.81 -6.26
C GLU A 230 10.33 -18.73 -5.68
N LEU A 231 9.52 -17.78 -6.13
CA LEU A 231 8.10 -17.71 -5.75
C LEU A 231 7.37 -19.02 -6.07
N ALA A 232 7.61 -19.59 -7.25
CA ALA A 232 7.03 -20.88 -7.64
C ALA A 232 7.57 -22.05 -6.79
N ARG A 233 8.85 -22.01 -6.39
CA ARG A 233 9.46 -23.01 -5.51
C ARG A 233 8.89 -22.90 -4.09
N THR A 234 8.82 -21.68 -3.54
CA THR A 234 8.22 -21.45 -2.22
C THR A 234 6.74 -21.87 -2.21
N LEU A 235 5.97 -21.49 -3.23
CA LEU A 235 4.58 -21.92 -3.37
C LEU A 235 4.45 -23.45 -3.47
N ARG A 236 5.36 -24.10 -4.20
CA ARG A 236 5.41 -25.57 -4.28
C ARG A 236 5.79 -26.19 -2.93
N GLY A 237 6.73 -25.59 -2.21
CA GLY A 237 7.09 -25.97 -0.84
C GLY A 237 5.93 -25.79 0.14
N MET A 238 5.19 -24.68 0.03
CA MET A 238 4.01 -24.42 0.87
C MET A 238 2.83 -25.37 0.59
N ARG A 239 2.81 -26.08 -0.56
CA ARG A 239 1.77 -27.10 -0.84
C ARG A 239 1.77 -28.25 0.17
N GLN A 240 2.89 -28.52 0.85
CA GLN A 240 2.92 -29.48 1.98
C GLN A 240 2.20 -28.95 3.23
N TYR A 241 1.93 -27.64 3.29
CA TYR A 241 1.20 -26.97 4.37
C TYR A 241 -0.08 -26.30 3.84
N PRO A 242 -1.09 -27.08 3.42
CA PRO A 242 -2.27 -26.53 2.74
C PRO A 242 -3.07 -25.56 3.60
N LEU A 243 -3.02 -25.71 4.93
CA LEU A 243 -3.70 -24.81 5.87
C LEU A 243 -3.01 -23.44 5.97
N THR A 244 -1.68 -23.38 5.83
CA THR A 244 -0.93 -22.13 5.73
C THR A 244 -1.26 -21.40 4.43
N LEU A 245 -1.37 -22.13 3.31
CA LEU A 245 -1.81 -21.56 2.03
C LEU A 245 -3.26 -21.05 2.10
N LEU A 246 -4.14 -21.79 2.76
CA LEU A 246 -5.53 -21.36 2.95
C LEU A 246 -5.63 -20.09 3.78
N TYR A 247 -4.82 -19.98 4.84
CA TYR A 247 -4.69 -18.75 5.62
C TYR A 247 -4.17 -17.58 4.76
N LEU A 248 -3.10 -17.83 3.98
CA LEU A 248 -2.54 -16.81 3.10
C LEU A 248 -3.56 -16.33 2.07
N GLY A 249 -4.33 -17.24 1.46
CA GLY A 249 -5.41 -16.89 0.55
C GLY A 249 -6.49 -16.01 1.20
N ALA A 250 -6.88 -16.33 2.44
CA ALA A 250 -7.79 -15.48 3.22
C ALA A 250 -7.19 -14.09 3.45
N PHE A 251 -5.92 -14.03 3.90
CA PHE A 251 -5.20 -12.79 4.14
C PHE A 251 -5.14 -11.92 2.88
N LEU A 252 -4.67 -12.47 1.76
CA LEU A 252 -4.53 -11.73 0.51
C LEU A 252 -5.87 -11.14 0.06
N CYS A 253 -6.95 -11.91 0.23
CA CYS A 253 -8.29 -11.46 -0.14
C CYS A 253 -8.73 -10.24 0.70
N TYR A 254 -8.79 -10.35 2.03
CA TYR A 254 -9.25 -9.22 2.83
C TYR A 254 -8.27 -8.06 2.88
N ASN A 255 -6.96 -8.32 2.74
CA ASN A 255 -5.95 -7.27 2.70
C ASN A 255 -6.07 -6.41 1.44
N ASP A 256 -6.37 -7.00 0.28
CA ASP A 256 -6.63 -6.25 -0.95
C ASP A 256 -7.84 -5.30 -0.78
N GLY A 257 -8.90 -5.77 -0.11
CA GLY A 257 -10.02 -4.91 0.30
C GLY A 257 -9.56 -3.74 1.18
N ILE A 258 -8.75 -4.00 2.22
CA ILE A 258 -8.23 -2.98 3.12
C ILE A 258 -7.40 -1.93 2.35
N GLN A 259 -6.43 -2.37 1.55
CA GLN A 259 -5.56 -1.47 0.78
C GLN A 259 -6.35 -0.63 -0.23
N THR A 260 -7.40 -1.21 -0.81
CA THR A 260 -8.29 -0.48 -1.73
C THR A 260 -9.10 0.58 -1.00
N VAL A 261 -9.67 0.26 0.17
CA VAL A 261 -10.37 1.28 0.99
C VAL A 261 -9.42 2.44 1.30
N VAL A 262 -8.19 2.16 1.73
CA VAL A 262 -7.21 3.20 2.05
C VAL A 262 -6.86 4.06 0.83
N SER A 263 -6.64 3.45 -0.34
CA SER A 263 -6.25 4.18 -1.55
C SER A 263 -7.41 4.92 -2.23
N GLN A 264 -8.65 4.46 -2.07
CA GLN A 264 -9.83 5.07 -2.70
C GLN A 264 -10.65 5.95 -1.76
N ALA A 265 -10.31 6.02 -0.46
CA ALA A 265 -11.07 6.75 0.55
C ALA A 265 -11.21 8.24 0.23
N SER A 266 -10.14 8.89 -0.21
CA SER A 266 -10.17 10.32 -0.54
C SER A 266 -10.97 10.58 -1.82
N LEU A 267 -10.86 9.72 -2.83
CA LEU A 267 -11.70 9.79 -4.02
C LEU A 267 -13.17 9.65 -3.66
N TYR A 268 -13.52 8.65 -2.84
CA TYR A 268 -14.88 8.47 -2.36
C TYR A 268 -15.38 9.68 -1.56
N GLY A 269 -14.56 10.21 -0.67
CA GLY A 269 -14.85 11.37 0.16
C GLY A 269 -15.12 12.62 -0.66
N SER A 270 -14.32 12.90 -1.70
CA SER A 270 -14.50 14.07 -2.55
C SER A 270 -15.69 13.94 -3.49
N GLU A 271 -15.79 12.83 -4.19
CA GLU A 271 -16.70 12.65 -5.31
C GLU A 271 -18.12 12.27 -4.90
N GLU A 272 -18.25 11.44 -3.87
CA GLU A 272 -19.57 10.96 -3.39
C GLU A 272 -20.09 11.75 -2.20
N LEU A 273 -19.19 12.07 -1.25
CA LEU A 273 -19.58 12.75 -0.02
C LEU A 273 -19.44 14.26 -0.09
N GLY A 274 -18.82 14.80 -1.16
CA GLY A 274 -18.62 16.23 -1.35
C GLY A 274 -17.71 16.88 -0.29
N MET A 275 -16.72 16.13 0.22
CA MET A 275 -15.78 16.63 1.20
C MET A 275 -14.73 17.52 0.51
N ASP A 276 -14.42 18.65 1.14
CA ASP A 276 -13.36 19.53 0.73
C ASP A 276 -11.97 18.90 0.98
N GLN A 277 -10.96 19.40 0.29
CA GLN A 277 -9.61 18.86 0.34
C GLN A 277 -9.00 18.90 1.76
N THR A 278 -9.29 19.94 2.52
CA THR A 278 -8.90 20.08 3.92
C THR A 278 -9.42 18.93 4.79
N SER A 279 -10.71 18.64 4.68
CA SER A 279 -11.34 17.52 5.39
C SER A 279 -10.73 16.19 5.00
N LEU A 280 -10.39 15.98 3.72
CA LEU A 280 -9.74 14.76 3.25
C LEU A 280 -8.35 14.58 3.88
N VAL A 281 -7.51 15.62 3.87
CA VAL A 281 -6.17 15.57 4.48
C VAL A 281 -6.27 15.34 5.98
N ALA A 282 -7.14 16.08 6.67
CA ALA A 282 -7.35 15.95 8.10
C ALA A 282 -7.85 14.55 8.49
N ALA A 283 -8.75 13.96 7.69
CA ALA A 283 -9.24 12.60 7.92
C ALA A 283 -8.12 11.55 7.76
N VAL A 284 -7.26 11.67 6.76
CA VAL A 284 -6.12 10.75 6.59
C VAL A 284 -5.13 10.88 7.74
N LEU A 285 -4.83 12.09 8.22
CA LEU A 285 -4.02 12.28 9.42
C LEU A 285 -4.66 11.65 10.66
N LEU A 286 -5.98 11.82 10.81
CA LEU A 286 -6.73 11.22 11.90
C LEU A 286 -6.68 9.70 11.86
N VAL A 287 -6.85 9.08 10.66
CA VAL A 287 -6.70 7.63 10.47
C VAL A 287 -5.34 7.14 10.96
N GLN A 288 -4.25 7.84 10.63
CA GLN A 288 -2.90 7.43 11.04
C GLN A 288 -2.72 7.46 12.56
N ILE A 289 -3.22 8.51 13.22
CA ILE A 289 -3.16 8.64 14.69
C ILE A 289 -4.00 7.55 15.37
N VAL A 290 -5.24 7.39 14.91
CA VAL A 290 -6.18 6.40 15.48
C VAL A 290 -5.71 4.98 15.23
N ALA A 291 -5.02 4.69 14.11
CA ALA A 291 -4.49 3.36 13.80
C ALA A 291 -3.45 2.88 14.82
N ILE A 292 -2.69 3.78 15.42
CA ILE A 292 -1.76 3.46 16.51
C ILE A 292 -2.54 2.92 17.72
N GLY A 293 -3.59 3.66 18.13
CA GLY A 293 -4.49 3.24 19.23
C GLY A 293 -5.22 1.94 18.91
N GLY A 294 -5.69 1.80 17.67
CA GLY A 294 -6.36 0.60 17.16
C GLY A 294 -5.49 -0.65 17.22
N ALA A 295 -4.22 -0.54 16.82
CA ALA A 295 -3.25 -1.64 16.91
C ALA A 295 -3.06 -2.11 18.37
N LEU A 296 -2.91 -1.17 19.31
CA LEU A 296 -2.77 -1.48 20.73
C LEU A 296 -4.05 -2.11 21.32
N LEU A 297 -5.21 -1.58 20.95
CA LEU A 297 -6.50 -2.08 21.41
C LEU A 297 -6.74 -3.51 20.93
N LEU A 298 -6.64 -3.74 19.62
CA LEU A 298 -6.84 -5.07 19.04
C LEU A 298 -5.77 -6.07 19.50
N GLY A 299 -4.53 -5.61 19.73
CA GLY A 299 -3.50 -6.42 20.36
C GLY A 299 -3.88 -6.91 21.77
N ARG A 300 -4.44 -6.02 22.61
CA ARG A 300 -4.96 -6.40 23.96
C ARG A 300 -6.15 -7.36 23.87
N ILE A 301 -7.06 -7.14 22.92
CA ILE A 301 -8.20 -8.02 22.67
C ILE A 301 -7.71 -9.41 22.23
N ALA A 302 -6.71 -9.46 21.34
CA ALA A 302 -6.11 -10.71 20.89
C ALA A 302 -5.44 -11.50 22.02
N GLY A 303 -4.81 -10.81 22.97
CA GLY A 303 -4.27 -11.45 24.19
C GLY A 303 -5.35 -12.09 25.08
N ARG A 304 -6.60 -11.60 25.02
CA ARG A 304 -7.72 -12.15 25.82
C ARG A 304 -8.52 -13.24 25.06
N TYR A 305 -8.83 -13.00 23.80
CA TYR A 305 -9.78 -13.81 23.01
C TYR A 305 -9.11 -14.64 21.92
N GLY A 306 -7.81 -14.44 21.70
CA GLY A 306 -7.03 -15.09 20.66
C GLY A 306 -6.96 -14.26 19.35
N ALA A 307 -5.85 -14.43 18.62
CA ALA A 307 -5.55 -13.65 17.43
C ALA A 307 -6.55 -13.91 16.30
N LYS A 308 -6.90 -15.18 16.03
CA LYS A 308 -7.86 -15.53 14.95
C LYS A 308 -9.23 -14.88 15.17
N ARG A 309 -9.77 -14.97 16.38
CA ARG A 309 -11.10 -14.40 16.71
C ARG A 309 -11.09 -12.90 16.60
N THR A 310 -9.99 -12.25 17.00
CA THR A 310 -9.84 -10.80 16.92
C THR A 310 -9.73 -10.34 15.46
N VAL A 311 -9.01 -11.06 14.59
CA VAL A 311 -8.98 -10.77 13.15
C VAL A 311 -10.38 -10.93 12.55
N LEU A 312 -11.10 -12.02 12.84
CA LEU A 312 -12.48 -12.20 12.37
C LEU A 312 -13.39 -11.05 12.83
N GLY A 313 -13.28 -10.63 14.10
CA GLY A 313 -14.02 -9.46 14.62
C GLY A 313 -13.65 -8.17 13.90
N SER A 314 -12.37 -7.97 13.56
CA SER A 314 -11.93 -6.80 12.78
C SER A 314 -12.48 -6.83 11.35
N LEU A 315 -12.63 -8.00 10.71
CA LEU A 315 -13.24 -8.11 9.39
C LEU A 315 -14.74 -7.78 9.43
N VAL A 316 -15.45 -8.18 10.50
CA VAL A 316 -16.84 -7.74 10.71
C VAL A 316 -16.89 -6.22 10.88
N ALA A 317 -15.98 -5.62 11.64
CA ALA A 317 -15.91 -4.17 11.77
C ALA A 317 -15.60 -3.47 10.44
N TRP A 318 -14.77 -4.06 9.56
CA TRP A 318 -14.56 -3.59 8.19
C TRP A 318 -15.85 -3.63 7.36
N VAL A 319 -16.61 -4.72 7.42
CA VAL A 319 -17.92 -4.83 6.74
C VAL A 319 -18.88 -3.74 7.22
N LEU A 320 -18.95 -3.51 8.54
CA LEU A 320 -19.75 -2.42 9.12
C LEU A 320 -19.27 -1.04 8.67
N THR A 321 -17.95 -0.83 8.60
CA THR A 321 -17.35 0.42 8.12
C THR A 321 -17.78 0.71 6.67
N LEU A 322 -17.74 -0.28 5.78
CA LEU A 322 -18.20 -0.13 4.40
C LEU A 322 -19.71 0.10 4.29
N ALA A 323 -20.50 -0.64 5.08
CA ALA A 323 -21.94 -0.47 5.12
C ALA A 323 -22.34 0.96 5.60
N LEU A 324 -21.67 1.47 6.64
CA LEU A 324 -21.85 2.85 7.10
C LEU A 324 -21.41 3.85 6.03
N GLY A 325 -20.27 3.62 5.38
CA GLY A 325 -19.83 4.45 4.25
C GLY A 325 -20.90 4.51 3.15
N TYR A 326 -21.54 3.39 2.81
CA TYR A 326 -22.59 3.32 1.80
C TYR A 326 -23.82 4.17 2.12
N VAL A 327 -24.30 4.17 3.38
CA VAL A 327 -25.51 4.90 3.82
C VAL A 327 -25.24 6.32 4.29
N MET A 328 -23.97 6.73 4.35
CA MET A 328 -23.56 8.01 4.91
C MET A 328 -24.16 9.19 4.12
N PRO A 329 -24.70 10.23 4.78
CA PRO A 329 -25.15 11.43 4.10
C PRO A 329 -23.98 12.25 3.55
N ALA A 330 -24.13 12.78 2.35
CA ALA A 330 -23.17 13.70 1.75
C ALA A 330 -23.13 15.05 2.52
N HIS A 331 -22.03 15.77 2.33
CA HIS A 331 -21.80 17.11 2.92
C HIS A 331 -21.90 17.18 4.46
N ARG A 332 -21.52 16.10 5.14
CA ARG A 332 -21.53 16.00 6.61
C ARG A 332 -20.14 15.58 7.14
N PRO A 333 -19.20 16.53 7.37
CA PRO A 333 -17.84 16.22 7.77
C PRO A 333 -17.73 15.37 9.05
N ILE A 334 -18.61 15.59 10.02
CA ILE A 334 -18.60 14.85 11.29
C ILE A 334 -18.74 13.33 11.08
N TRP A 335 -19.59 12.92 10.15
CA TRP A 335 -19.78 11.50 9.82
C TRP A 335 -18.57 10.94 9.08
N PHE A 336 -17.95 11.75 8.22
CA PHE A 336 -16.73 11.38 7.51
C PHE A 336 -15.55 11.18 8.48
N PHE A 337 -15.38 12.05 9.47
CA PHE A 337 -14.38 11.86 10.53
C PHE A 337 -14.68 10.65 11.41
N ALA A 338 -15.96 10.37 11.72
CA ALA A 338 -16.34 9.16 12.43
C ALA A 338 -15.96 7.89 11.64
N LEU A 339 -16.20 7.89 10.31
CA LEU A 339 -15.77 6.82 9.42
C LEU A 339 -14.24 6.66 9.40
N ALA A 340 -13.51 7.77 9.33
CA ALA A 340 -12.05 7.78 9.42
C ALA A 340 -11.53 7.18 10.74
N CYS A 341 -12.17 7.50 11.86
CA CYS A 341 -11.85 6.87 13.15
C CYS A 341 -12.10 5.36 13.13
N MET A 342 -13.21 4.89 12.56
CA MET A 342 -13.49 3.45 12.43
C MET A 342 -12.44 2.75 11.55
N ILE A 343 -12.10 3.35 10.40
CA ILE A 343 -11.03 2.85 9.53
C ILE A 343 -9.72 2.74 10.31
N GLY A 344 -9.31 3.81 11.02
CA GLY A 344 -8.09 3.82 11.80
C GLY A 344 -8.06 2.72 12.86
N LEU A 345 -9.14 2.57 13.64
CA LEU A 345 -9.24 1.56 14.70
C LEU A 345 -9.00 0.14 14.18
N VAL A 346 -9.59 -0.21 13.03
CA VAL A 346 -9.48 -1.58 12.51
C VAL A 346 -8.23 -1.78 11.64
N LEU A 347 -7.73 -0.75 10.97
CA LEU A 347 -6.60 -0.82 10.05
C LEU A 347 -5.32 -1.31 10.74
N GLY A 348 -4.87 -0.60 11.79
CA GLY A 348 -3.62 -0.90 12.47
C GLY A 348 -3.61 -2.29 13.09
N GLY A 349 -4.71 -2.65 13.76
CA GLY A 349 -4.82 -3.93 14.46
C GLY A 349 -4.98 -5.12 13.53
N SER A 350 -5.81 -5.02 12.47
CA SER A 350 -6.00 -6.11 11.51
C SER A 350 -4.69 -6.47 10.80
N GLN A 351 -3.89 -5.48 10.42
CA GLN A 351 -2.58 -5.68 9.77
C GLN A 351 -1.55 -6.32 10.72
N ALA A 352 -1.45 -5.79 11.95
CA ALA A 352 -0.51 -6.31 12.95
C ALA A 352 -0.82 -7.76 13.35
N LEU A 353 -2.10 -8.06 13.62
CA LEU A 353 -2.53 -9.39 14.02
C LEU A 353 -2.44 -10.42 12.90
N SER A 354 -2.72 -10.01 11.65
CA SER A 354 -2.58 -10.90 10.50
C SER A 354 -1.13 -11.34 10.31
N ARG A 355 -0.18 -10.41 10.46
CA ARG A 355 1.25 -10.72 10.40
C ARG A 355 1.68 -11.62 11.56
N SER A 356 1.23 -11.31 12.78
CA SER A 356 1.53 -12.13 13.97
C SER A 356 0.96 -13.55 13.81
N LEU A 357 -0.27 -13.70 13.33
CA LEU A 357 -0.87 -15.00 13.10
C LEU A 357 -0.13 -15.79 12.01
N PHE A 358 0.31 -15.11 10.94
CA PHE A 358 1.12 -15.74 9.91
C PHE A 358 2.46 -16.23 10.45
N SER A 359 3.12 -15.51 11.35
CA SER A 359 4.41 -15.91 11.92
C SER A 359 4.36 -17.28 12.61
N HIS A 360 3.22 -17.62 13.24
CA HIS A 360 3.02 -18.94 13.84
C HIS A 360 2.82 -20.08 12.83
N LEU A 361 2.45 -19.73 11.58
CA LEU A 361 2.19 -20.68 10.50
C LEU A 361 3.41 -20.92 9.59
N VAL A 362 4.56 -20.38 9.96
CA VAL A 362 5.82 -20.50 9.22
C VAL A 362 6.68 -21.59 9.87
N PRO A 363 7.18 -22.59 9.11
CA PRO A 363 8.10 -23.59 9.63
C PRO A 363 9.39 -22.97 10.15
N ALA A 364 9.92 -23.47 11.28
CA ALA A 364 11.18 -22.99 11.85
C ALA A 364 12.33 -23.11 10.82
N GLY A 365 13.14 -22.04 10.71
CA GLY A 365 14.24 -21.94 9.76
C GLY A 365 13.86 -21.53 8.33
N LYS A 366 12.55 -21.29 8.05
CA LYS A 366 12.05 -20.80 6.75
C LYS A 366 11.39 -19.42 6.84
N GLU A 367 11.60 -18.71 7.94
CA GLU A 367 10.92 -17.45 8.22
C GLU A 367 11.18 -16.40 7.13
N ALA A 368 12.43 -16.24 6.70
CA ALA A 368 12.81 -15.27 5.68
C ALA A 368 12.13 -15.55 4.33
N GLU A 369 12.10 -16.83 3.91
CA GLU A 369 11.50 -17.27 2.65
C GLU A 369 9.98 -17.02 2.66
N TYR A 370 9.29 -17.43 3.72
CA TYR A 370 7.83 -17.32 3.83
C TYR A 370 7.37 -15.89 4.02
N PHE A 371 8.08 -15.07 4.80
CA PHE A 371 7.75 -13.64 4.93
C PHE A 371 8.05 -12.87 3.64
N SER A 372 9.09 -13.21 2.88
CA SER A 372 9.32 -12.66 1.56
C SER A 372 8.17 -13.00 0.62
N PHE A 373 7.71 -14.26 0.62
CA PHE A 373 6.56 -14.69 -0.15
C PHE A 373 5.27 -13.95 0.26
N TYR A 374 5.01 -13.81 1.57
CA TYR A 374 3.87 -13.07 2.11
C TYR A 374 3.83 -11.63 1.59
N LYS A 375 4.96 -10.94 1.63
CA LYS A 375 5.07 -9.55 1.16
C LYS A 375 4.94 -9.41 -0.36
N ASN A 376 5.56 -10.29 -1.11
CA ASN A 376 5.47 -10.28 -2.57
C ASN A 376 4.05 -10.64 -3.04
N SER A 377 3.39 -11.57 -2.35
CA SER A 377 2.00 -11.94 -2.66
C SER A 377 1.02 -10.83 -2.32
N ASP A 378 1.23 -10.10 -1.22
CA ASP A 378 0.47 -8.91 -0.85
C ASP A 378 0.44 -7.89 -2.01
N ARG A 379 1.62 -7.57 -2.56
CA ARG A 379 1.71 -6.69 -3.74
C ARG A 379 1.09 -7.32 -4.98
N GLY A 380 1.27 -8.64 -5.15
CA GLY A 380 0.80 -9.38 -6.30
C GLY A 380 -0.72 -9.42 -6.46
N THR A 381 -1.48 -9.25 -5.39
CA THR A 381 -2.96 -9.25 -5.41
C THR A 381 -3.57 -7.85 -5.33
N SER A 382 -2.85 -6.85 -4.84
CA SER A 382 -3.36 -5.50 -4.55
C SER A 382 -3.87 -4.69 -5.78
N TRP A 383 -3.90 -5.27 -6.96
CA TRP A 383 -4.52 -4.68 -8.15
C TRP A 383 -6.01 -5.04 -8.31
N MET A 384 -6.47 -6.13 -7.67
CA MET A 384 -7.85 -6.63 -7.87
C MET A 384 -8.88 -5.70 -7.24
N GLY A 385 -8.60 -5.16 -6.06
CA GLY A 385 -9.52 -4.26 -5.38
C GLY A 385 -9.80 -2.97 -6.14
N PRO A 386 -8.78 -2.19 -6.56
CA PRO A 386 -8.99 -1.01 -7.41
C PRO A 386 -9.68 -1.35 -8.74
N LEU A 387 -9.41 -2.54 -9.32
CA LEU A 387 -10.11 -2.99 -10.52
C LEU A 387 -11.61 -3.20 -10.26
N VAL A 388 -11.97 -3.93 -9.19
CA VAL A 388 -13.38 -4.17 -8.81
C VAL A 388 -14.08 -2.86 -8.49
N PHE A 389 -13.43 -1.95 -7.77
CA PHE A 389 -13.94 -0.61 -7.48
C PHE A 389 -14.21 0.18 -8.77
N GLY A 390 -13.25 0.21 -9.70
CA GLY A 390 -13.38 0.89 -10.99
C GLY A 390 -14.48 0.28 -11.86
N LEU A 391 -14.58 -1.06 -11.92
CA LEU A 391 -15.63 -1.77 -12.65
C LEU A 391 -17.02 -1.48 -12.08
N ALA A 392 -17.17 -1.49 -10.76
CA ALA A 392 -18.45 -1.19 -10.11
C ALA A 392 -18.90 0.24 -10.43
N TYR A 393 -17.96 1.22 -10.40
CA TYR A 393 -18.27 2.57 -10.83
C TYR A 393 -18.57 2.64 -12.34
N GLN A 394 -17.80 1.97 -13.18
CA GLN A 394 -18.01 1.93 -14.65
C GLN A 394 -19.44 1.48 -15.00
N ILE A 395 -19.95 0.48 -14.30
CA ILE A 395 -21.28 -0.11 -14.58
C ILE A 395 -22.39 0.77 -13.99
N THR A 396 -22.21 1.25 -12.76
CA THR A 396 -23.30 1.88 -11.98
C THR A 396 -23.31 3.40 -12.02
N GLY A 397 -22.17 4.03 -12.28
CA GLY A 397 -21.98 5.49 -12.18
C GLY A 397 -21.99 6.02 -10.75
N SER A 398 -21.90 5.15 -9.72
CA SER A 398 -21.99 5.53 -8.31
C SER A 398 -20.77 5.04 -7.53
N TYR A 399 -20.11 5.93 -6.82
CA TYR A 399 -19.01 5.56 -5.91
C TYR A 399 -19.52 4.80 -4.67
N ARG A 400 -20.81 4.93 -4.30
CA ARG A 400 -21.43 4.10 -3.26
C ARG A 400 -21.44 2.64 -3.68
N SER A 401 -21.81 2.36 -4.93
CA SER A 401 -21.75 1.00 -5.47
C SER A 401 -20.30 0.50 -5.57
N ALA A 402 -19.35 1.39 -5.88
CA ALA A 402 -17.95 1.05 -5.93
C ALA A 402 -17.39 0.67 -4.55
N ILE A 403 -17.68 1.46 -3.50
CA ILE A 403 -17.18 1.16 -2.15
C ILE A 403 -17.81 -0.12 -1.57
N ILE A 404 -19.12 -0.33 -1.79
CA ILE A 404 -19.81 -1.51 -1.28
C ILE A 404 -19.39 -2.80 -2.00
N SER A 405 -18.93 -2.71 -3.26
CA SER A 405 -18.40 -3.87 -4.00
C SER A 405 -17.19 -4.50 -3.33
N LEU A 406 -16.45 -3.73 -2.53
CA LEU A 406 -15.30 -4.22 -1.78
C LEU A 406 -15.69 -5.18 -0.65
N LEU A 407 -16.98 -5.26 -0.27
CA LEU A 407 -17.45 -6.26 0.68
C LEU A 407 -17.12 -7.68 0.24
N VAL A 408 -17.05 -7.95 -1.07
CA VAL A 408 -16.71 -9.27 -1.60
C VAL A 408 -15.37 -9.77 -1.04
N PHE A 409 -14.38 -8.89 -0.93
CA PHE A 409 -13.05 -9.24 -0.40
C PHE A 409 -13.09 -9.58 1.10
N PHE A 410 -13.87 -8.82 1.88
CA PHE A 410 -14.01 -9.05 3.31
C PHE A 410 -14.84 -10.30 3.60
N VAL A 411 -15.94 -10.53 2.85
CA VAL A 411 -16.81 -11.70 3.02
C VAL A 411 -16.07 -12.98 2.63
N ILE A 412 -15.38 -12.99 1.49
CA ILE A 412 -14.58 -14.16 1.06
C ILE A 412 -13.44 -14.40 2.06
N GLY A 413 -12.69 -13.35 2.40
CA GLY A 413 -11.60 -13.44 3.38
C GLY A 413 -12.07 -13.97 4.74
N PHE A 414 -13.21 -13.48 5.23
CA PHE A 414 -13.85 -13.96 6.46
C PHE A 414 -14.26 -15.44 6.35
N ALA A 415 -14.98 -15.81 5.29
CA ALA A 415 -15.48 -17.16 5.07
C ALA A 415 -14.34 -18.20 4.97
N VAL A 416 -13.26 -17.83 4.29
CA VAL A 416 -12.06 -18.68 4.20
C VAL A 416 -11.35 -18.75 5.55
N LEU A 417 -11.14 -17.63 6.24
CA LEU A 417 -10.44 -17.59 7.54
C LEU A 417 -11.19 -18.39 8.61
N VAL A 418 -12.52 -18.36 8.63
CA VAL A 418 -13.34 -19.19 9.55
C VAL A 418 -13.00 -20.66 9.39
N LYS A 419 -12.83 -21.12 8.14
CA LYS A 419 -12.54 -22.55 7.82
C LYS A 419 -11.09 -22.96 8.16
N VAL A 420 -10.16 -22.03 8.40
CA VAL A 420 -8.77 -22.37 8.75
C VAL A 420 -8.70 -22.90 10.19
N PRO A 421 -8.38 -24.18 10.43
CA PRO A 421 -8.13 -24.71 11.77
C PRO A 421 -6.72 -24.30 12.23
N VAL A 422 -6.56 -23.03 12.69
CA VAL A 422 -5.26 -22.41 12.94
C VAL A 422 -4.38 -23.23 13.86
N ARG A 423 -4.95 -23.85 14.92
CA ARG A 423 -4.20 -24.71 15.84
C ARG A 423 -3.54 -25.88 15.11
N ARG A 424 -4.31 -26.60 14.28
CA ARG A 424 -3.78 -27.69 13.45
C ARG A 424 -2.74 -27.21 12.43
N ALA A 425 -2.95 -26.00 11.89
CA ALA A 425 -2.01 -25.41 10.95
C ALA A 425 -0.65 -25.08 11.61
N ILE A 426 -0.65 -24.61 12.86
CA ILE A 426 0.56 -24.33 13.65
C ILE A 426 1.27 -25.65 14.00
N GLU A 427 0.53 -26.66 14.45
CA GLU A 427 1.07 -27.98 14.79
C GLU A 427 1.67 -28.67 13.54
N ALA A 428 1.03 -28.52 12.37
CA ALA A 428 1.51 -29.08 11.11
C ALA A 428 2.86 -28.52 10.63
N VAL A 429 3.22 -27.31 11.03
CA VAL A 429 4.54 -26.71 10.75
C VAL A 429 5.57 -26.98 11.86
N GLY A 430 5.20 -27.69 12.91
CA GLY A 430 6.08 -28.04 14.03
C GLY A 430 6.24 -26.96 15.09
N ASN A 431 5.41 -25.92 15.08
CA ASN A 431 5.48 -24.84 16.05
C ASN A 431 4.59 -25.12 17.29
N PRO A 432 4.97 -24.62 18.48
CA PRO A 432 4.09 -24.68 19.65
C PRO A 432 2.86 -23.79 19.44
N ALA A 433 1.67 -24.35 19.64
CA ALA A 433 0.44 -23.59 19.53
C ALA A 433 0.25 -22.72 20.80
N PRO A 434 -0.05 -21.41 20.66
CA PRO A 434 -0.41 -20.57 21.80
C PRO A 434 -1.64 -21.11 22.54
N GLU A 435 -1.73 -20.85 23.84
CA GLU A 435 -2.89 -21.28 24.62
C GLU A 435 -4.21 -20.68 24.10
N ARG A 436 -4.14 -19.43 23.61
CA ARG A 436 -5.29 -18.68 23.09
C ARG A 436 -5.07 -18.33 21.61
N LEU A 437 -5.94 -18.82 20.75
CA LEU A 437 -5.92 -18.64 19.28
C LEU A 437 -7.17 -17.92 18.78
#